data_bf5d3758dd8d08062b66e439779fa62d
#
_entry.id   bf5d3758dd8d08062b66e439779fa62d
#
_cell.length_a   1.000
_cell.length_b   1.000
_cell.length_c   1.000
_cell.angle_alpha   90.00
_cell.angle_beta   90.00
_cell.angle_gamma   90.00
#
_symmetry.space_group_name_H-M   'P 1'
#
loop_
_entity.id
_entity.type
_entity.pdbx_description
1 polymer ?
#
loop_
_entity_poly.entity_id
_entity_poly.type
_entity_poly.pdbx_seq_one_letter_code
_entity_poly.pdbx_strand_id
1 'polypeptide(L)'
;MSQAEMMSLKAAADYLGTGAIEVNEYEPVITDIVRRRSVALQRFKQVPATGQPHRYFEQTAIAQAAFSTTGGQGSSAISPSPSSPTRVERSAFIKAVVNQSNIALFDKMVTQQQKKFAEVIARDIEDIISGINVTRAQGVWNGNDTSLTSPTTVQYVGLLSQITTQATITPGASIIDGLKAEVAALFANPTYVVKPTAIYVNPVLGDYIDREARAGQITLTEIEVTSGVVVKALATQAGVLPLIGDQFLPAATGAAYGFSAPPAGNKNYFAVIITEDMVEMPYVSGETDNPNPMLFQLGLTGNLSGQFVGVMFDAVIAKAATYAHAVVAVQRP
;
A
#
# COMPACT_ATOMS: atom_id res chain seq x y z
N MET A 1 -6.75 58.17 -3.43
CA MET A 1 -7.53 56.96 -3.72
C MET A 1 -8.81 57.35 -4.43
N SER A 2 -9.08 56.77 -5.56
CA SER A 2 -10.33 56.99 -6.26
C SER A 2 -11.50 56.31 -5.54
N GLN A 3 -12.74 56.77 -5.79
CA GLN A 3 -13.93 56.18 -5.20
C GLN A 3 -14.09 54.70 -5.58
N ALA A 4 -13.57 54.33 -6.76
CA ALA A 4 -13.53 52.93 -7.23
C ALA A 4 -12.52 52.09 -6.44
N GLU A 5 -11.37 52.64 -6.04
CA GLU A 5 -10.38 51.95 -5.21
C GLU A 5 -10.88 51.71 -3.79
N MET A 6 -11.64 52.68 -3.24
CA MET A 6 -12.28 52.51 -1.93
C MET A 6 -13.40 51.45 -1.97
N MET A 7 -14.15 51.37 -3.08
CA MET A 7 -15.17 50.35 -3.22
C MET A 7 -14.55 48.95 -3.41
N SER A 8 -13.42 48.82 -4.13
CA SER A 8 -12.73 47.56 -4.29
C SER A 8 -12.12 47.06 -2.98
N LEU A 9 -11.56 47.99 -2.17
CA LEU A 9 -11.07 47.68 -0.83
C LEU A 9 -12.21 47.20 0.10
N LYS A 10 -13.38 47.84 0.03
CA LYS A 10 -14.56 47.41 0.79
C LYS A 10 -15.07 46.02 0.36
N ALA A 11 -15.07 45.76 -0.94
CA ALA A 11 -15.52 44.48 -1.45
C ALA A 11 -14.53 43.34 -1.17
N ALA A 12 -13.22 43.64 -1.21
CA ALA A 12 -12.18 42.66 -0.95
C ALA A 12 -11.96 42.34 0.53
N ALA A 13 -12.22 43.32 1.42
CA ALA A 13 -11.93 43.16 2.85
C ALA A 13 -13.14 42.78 3.68
N ASP A 14 -14.29 42.52 3.08
CA ASP A 14 -15.56 42.32 3.81
C ASP A 14 -15.74 43.38 4.92
N TYR A 15 -15.34 44.60 4.63
CA TYR A 15 -15.16 45.65 5.57
C TYR A 15 -16.40 46.41 5.87
N LEU A 16 -16.52 46.75 7.02
CA LEU A 16 -17.77 47.15 7.54
C LEU A 16 -17.76 48.47 8.31
N GLY A 17 -16.64 48.98 8.69
CA GLY A 17 -16.48 50.16 9.49
C GLY A 17 -15.98 51.35 8.69
N THR A 18 -16.50 52.57 8.98
CA THR A 18 -15.98 53.82 8.45
C THR A 18 -14.76 54.24 9.27
N GLY A 19 -13.58 54.36 8.63
CA GLY A 19 -12.37 54.82 9.28
C GLY A 19 -11.50 53.76 9.96
N ALA A 20 -11.89 52.49 9.94
CA ALA A 20 -11.01 51.41 10.33
C ALA A 20 -10.21 50.92 9.11
N ILE A 21 -8.95 50.64 9.29
CA ILE A 21 -8.11 49.92 8.34
C ILE A 21 -8.18 48.47 8.77
N GLU A 22 -9.04 47.68 8.11
CA GLU A 22 -9.05 46.25 8.28
C GLU A 22 -7.98 45.61 7.39
N VAL A 23 -7.11 44.88 8.02
CA VAL A 23 -6.21 43.96 7.32
C VAL A 23 -6.90 42.60 7.34
N ASN A 24 -7.05 41.98 6.20
CA ASN A 24 -7.57 40.62 6.13
C ASN A 24 -6.77 39.73 7.09
N GLU A 25 -7.45 39.22 8.09
CA GLU A 25 -6.87 38.24 9.00
C GLU A 25 -6.85 36.88 8.28
N TYR A 26 -5.66 36.36 8.06
CA TYR A 26 -5.50 35.02 7.53
C TYR A 26 -5.28 34.07 8.69
N GLU A 27 -6.05 33.00 8.72
CA GLU A 27 -5.82 31.94 9.68
C GLU A 27 -4.41 31.38 9.47
N PRO A 28 -3.54 31.39 10.50
CA PRO A 28 -2.14 30.97 10.36
C PRO A 28 -2.02 29.46 10.23
N VAL A 29 -3.09 28.70 10.49
CA VAL A 29 -3.10 27.24 10.46
C VAL A 29 -3.77 26.75 9.18
N ILE A 30 -3.02 26.05 8.35
CA ILE A 30 -3.57 25.38 7.17
C ILE A 30 -4.15 24.04 7.62
N THR A 31 -5.46 23.87 7.47
CA THR A 31 -6.11 22.59 7.74
C THR A 31 -5.76 21.60 6.64
N ASP A 32 -5.05 20.55 7.01
CA ASP A 32 -4.64 19.50 6.09
C ASP A 32 -5.66 18.36 6.08
N ILE A 33 -6.27 18.12 4.91
CA ILE A 33 -7.23 17.04 4.67
C ILE A 33 -6.68 15.94 3.78
N VAL A 34 -5.41 16.01 3.42
CA VAL A 34 -4.77 15.03 2.52
C VAL A 34 -4.46 13.75 3.27
N ARG A 35 -4.75 12.63 2.65
CA ARG A 35 -4.42 11.30 3.18
C ARG A 35 -2.93 11.03 3.00
N ARG A 36 -2.15 11.15 4.06
CA ARG A 36 -0.69 11.06 4.00
C ARG A 36 -0.11 9.71 4.41
N ARG A 37 -0.88 8.85 5.07
CA ARG A 37 -0.40 7.60 5.66
C ARG A 37 -1.17 6.42 5.13
N SER A 38 -0.45 5.37 4.74
CA SER A 38 -0.97 4.04 4.45
C SER A 38 -0.57 3.08 5.55
N VAL A 39 -1.51 2.27 6.00
CA VAL A 39 -1.25 1.22 6.99
C VAL A 39 -0.36 0.13 6.38
N ALA A 40 -0.55 -0.20 5.11
CA ALA A 40 0.25 -1.19 4.41
C ALA A 40 1.74 -0.82 4.36
N LEU A 41 2.07 0.43 4.02
CA LEU A 41 3.47 0.90 3.99
C LEU A 41 4.17 0.82 5.35
N GLN A 42 3.41 0.92 6.45
CA GLN A 42 3.97 0.85 7.81
C GLN A 42 4.22 -0.58 8.27
N ARG A 43 3.45 -1.54 7.74
CA ARG A 43 3.47 -2.93 8.19
C ARG A 43 4.33 -3.83 7.31
N PHE A 44 4.46 -3.52 6.02
CA PHE A 44 5.26 -4.34 5.11
C PHE A 44 6.74 -4.18 5.42
N LYS A 45 7.44 -5.32 5.39
CA LYS A 45 8.87 -5.39 5.68
C LYS A 45 9.69 -4.64 4.64
N GLN A 46 10.46 -3.66 5.08
CA GLN A 46 11.40 -2.94 4.23
C GLN A 46 12.78 -3.61 4.32
N VAL A 47 13.39 -3.85 3.16
CA VAL A 47 14.65 -4.58 3.04
C VAL A 47 15.62 -3.78 2.18
N PRO A 48 16.87 -3.54 2.62
CA PRO A 48 17.86 -2.88 1.78
C PRO A 48 18.22 -3.74 0.57
N ALA A 49 18.24 -3.13 -0.60
CA ALA A 49 18.62 -3.78 -1.85
C ALA A 49 20.05 -3.37 -2.23
N THR A 50 20.87 -4.33 -2.62
CA THR A 50 22.26 -4.11 -3.00
C THR A 50 22.49 -3.98 -4.49
N GLY A 51 21.46 -4.15 -5.31
CA GLY A 51 21.60 -4.12 -6.77
C GLY A 51 20.27 -3.99 -7.51
N GLN A 52 20.41 -3.75 -8.82
CA GLN A 52 19.32 -3.65 -9.78
C GLN A 52 19.51 -4.73 -10.86
N PRO A 53 18.58 -5.70 -11.02
CA PRO A 53 17.39 -5.96 -10.19
C PRO A 53 17.71 -6.54 -8.80
N HIS A 54 16.80 -6.34 -7.85
CA HIS A 54 16.85 -7.06 -6.58
C HIS A 54 16.52 -8.54 -6.79
N ARG A 55 17.40 -9.44 -6.32
CA ARG A 55 17.25 -10.90 -6.51
C ARG A 55 16.93 -11.59 -5.19
N TYR A 56 16.05 -12.56 -5.25
CA TYR A 56 15.66 -13.38 -4.11
C TYR A 56 15.40 -14.81 -4.54
N PHE A 57 15.43 -15.74 -3.59
CA PHE A 57 15.21 -17.15 -3.85
C PHE A 57 13.92 -17.64 -3.18
N GLU A 58 13.15 -18.42 -3.91
CA GLU A 58 11.97 -19.12 -3.42
C GLU A 58 12.24 -20.62 -3.45
N GLN A 59 12.00 -21.32 -2.33
CA GLN A 59 12.03 -22.76 -2.32
C GLN A 59 10.62 -23.28 -2.55
N THR A 60 10.39 -23.90 -3.71
CA THR A 60 9.07 -24.36 -4.16
C THR A 60 8.83 -25.84 -3.88
N ALA A 61 9.86 -26.62 -3.58
CA ALA A 61 9.73 -28.00 -3.17
C ALA A 61 10.83 -28.43 -2.21
N ILE A 62 10.50 -29.34 -1.31
CA ILE A 62 11.45 -30.04 -0.44
C ILE A 62 11.74 -31.43 -0.99
N ALA A 63 12.87 -31.98 -0.64
CA ALA A 63 13.16 -33.39 -0.87
C ALA A 63 12.17 -34.24 -0.06
N GLN A 64 11.34 -35.03 -0.74
CA GLN A 64 10.36 -35.88 -0.07
C GLN A 64 10.98 -37.22 0.29
N ALA A 65 10.71 -37.69 1.50
CA ALA A 65 11.06 -39.04 1.89
C ALA A 65 10.08 -40.06 1.24
N ALA A 66 10.59 -41.19 0.82
CA ALA A 66 9.78 -42.31 0.33
C ALA A 66 9.85 -43.48 1.32
N PHE A 67 8.76 -44.19 1.46
CA PHE A 67 8.77 -45.46 2.17
C PHE A 67 9.60 -46.49 1.39
N SER A 68 10.50 -47.16 2.05
CA SER A 68 11.28 -48.25 1.49
C SER A 68 10.82 -49.58 2.05
N THR A 69 10.96 -50.66 1.25
CA THR A 69 10.66 -52.02 1.69
C THR A 69 11.65 -52.41 2.80
N THR A 70 11.12 -52.97 3.87
CA THR A 70 11.92 -53.63 4.92
C THR A 70 12.06 -55.11 4.65
N GLY A 71 13.11 -55.73 5.13
CA GLY A 71 13.57 -57.08 4.83
C GLY A 71 12.54 -58.25 4.95
N GLY A 72 11.30 -58.01 5.28
CA GLY A 72 10.22 -59.01 5.26
C GLY A 72 9.49 -59.16 3.94
N GLN A 73 9.79 -58.36 2.93
CA GLN A 73 9.12 -58.35 1.63
C GLN A 73 10.06 -58.66 0.44
N GLY A 74 11.09 -59.45 0.63
CA GLY A 74 11.91 -59.95 -0.47
C GLY A 74 13.11 -59.09 -0.89
N SER A 75 13.35 -57.95 -0.28
CA SER A 75 14.58 -57.15 -0.46
C SER A 75 15.17 -56.78 0.86
N SER A 76 16.41 -57.20 1.09
CA SER A 76 17.19 -56.82 2.31
C SER A 76 17.91 -55.48 2.20
N ALA A 77 17.84 -54.82 1.06
CA ALA A 77 18.52 -53.54 0.83
C ALA A 77 17.54 -52.40 0.91
N ILE A 78 17.79 -51.47 1.82
CA ILE A 78 17.13 -50.17 1.86
C ILE A 78 17.81 -49.31 0.78
N SER A 79 17.09 -49.01 -0.29
CA SER A 79 17.57 -48.19 -1.38
C SER A 79 16.80 -46.84 -1.39
N PRO A 80 17.38 -45.79 -0.81
CA PRO A 80 16.74 -44.46 -0.87
C PRO A 80 16.83 -43.88 -2.30
N SER A 81 15.72 -43.42 -2.81
CA SER A 81 15.72 -42.63 -4.05
C SER A 81 16.20 -41.20 -3.76
N PRO A 82 17.24 -40.70 -4.44
CA PRO A 82 17.67 -39.35 -4.25
C PRO A 82 16.60 -38.37 -4.72
N SER A 83 16.24 -37.42 -3.88
CA SER A 83 15.39 -36.31 -4.23
C SER A 83 16.08 -35.00 -3.84
N SER A 84 15.87 -33.95 -4.63
CA SER A 84 16.49 -32.66 -4.43
C SER A 84 15.43 -31.58 -4.18
N PRO A 85 15.69 -30.61 -3.27
CA PRO A 85 14.82 -29.49 -3.12
C PRO A 85 14.88 -28.59 -4.37
N THR A 86 13.73 -28.03 -4.77
CA THR A 86 13.66 -27.09 -5.88
C THR A 86 13.71 -25.65 -5.35
N ARG A 87 14.68 -24.89 -5.82
CA ARG A 87 14.84 -23.47 -5.52
C ARG A 87 14.82 -22.68 -6.81
N VAL A 88 14.02 -21.62 -6.83
CA VAL A 88 13.86 -20.75 -7.99
C VAL A 88 14.39 -19.36 -7.63
N GLU A 89 15.28 -18.83 -8.47
CA GLU A 89 15.70 -17.43 -8.39
C GLU A 89 14.62 -16.55 -9.01
N ARG A 90 14.25 -15.49 -8.29
CA ARG A 90 13.34 -14.46 -8.71
C ARG A 90 14.05 -13.12 -8.69
N SER A 91 13.57 -12.18 -9.48
CA SER A 91 14.10 -10.81 -9.47
C SER A 91 13.01 -9.79 -9.62
N ALA A 92 13.24 -8.60 -9.07
CA ALA A 92 12.34 -7.45 -9.20
C ALA A 92 13.13 -6.19 -9.47
N PHE A 93 12.68 -5.43 -10.46
CA PHE A 93 13.27 -4.13 -10.76
C PHE A 93 12.77 -3.07 -9.80
N ILE A 94 13.72 -2.29 -9.27
CA ILE A 94 13.45 -1.16 -8.38
C ILE A 94 12.99 0.02 -9.24
N LYS A 95 11.98 0.73 -8.77
CA LYS A 95 11.38 1.89 -9.44
C LYS A 95 11.73 3.17 -8.69
N ALA A 96 11.75 4.29 -9.40
CA ALA A 96 11.96 5.60 -8.81
C ALA A 96 10.63 6.33 -8.64
N VAL A 97 10.35 6.79 -7.43
CA VAL A 97 9.26 7.72 -7.13
C VAL A 97 9.87 9.07 -6.81
N VAL A 98 9.52 10.07 -7.59
CA VAL A 98 10.12 11.41 -7.50
C VAL A 98 9.02 12.45 -7.30
N ASN A 99 9.27 13.40 -6.44
CA ASN A 99 8.43 14.59 -6.25
C ASN A 99 9.31 15.84 -6.13
N GLN A 100 8.84 16.95 -6.66
CA GLN A 100 9.60 18.19 -6.71
C GLN A 100 8.72 19.39 -6.36
N SER A 101 9.25 20.28 -5.54
CA SER A 101 8.68 21.61 -5.30
C SER A 101 9.63 22.71 -5.79
N ASN A 102 9.07 23.75 -6.37
CA ASN A 102 9.81 24.91 -6.86
C ASN A 102 9.31 26.16 -6.13
N ILE A 103 10.21 26.88 -5.49
CA ILE A 103 9.93 28.16 -4.84
C ILE A 103 10.56 29.27 -5.66
N ALA A 104 9.74 30.19 -6.18
CA ALA A 104 10.24 31.37 -6.90
C ALA A 104 11.05 32.29 -5.96
N LEU A 105 12.10 32.92 -6.50
CA LEU A 105 12.96 33.81 -5.73
C LEU A 105 12.17 34.97 -5.09
N PHE A 106 11.17 35.48 -5.78
CA PHE A 106 10.31 36.55 -5.27
C PHE A 106 9.54 36.10 -4.03
N ASP A 107 8.88 34.93 -4.09
CA ASP A 107 8.12 34.35 -2.98
C ASP A 107 9.03 34.06 -1.79
N LYS A 108 10.24 33.59 -2.07
CA LYS A 108 11.29 33.37 -1.06
C LYS A 108 11.63 34.68 -0.33
N MET A 109 11.84 35.78 -1.07
CA MET A 109 12.19 37.06 -0.47
C MET A 109 11.03 37.65 0.34
N VAL A 110 9.79 37.60 -0.18
CA VAL A 110 8.61 38.05 0.54
C VAL A 110 8.43 37.27 1.85
N THR A 111 8.55 35.96 1.79
CA THR A 111 8.39 35.09 2.96
C THR A 111 9.50 35.30 3.99
N GLN A 112 10.72 35.55 3.54
CA GLN A 112 11.83 35.93 4.43
C GLN A 112 11.57 37.28 5.15
N GLN A 113 11.04 38.24 4.41
CA GLN A 113 10.70 39.56 4.98
C GLN A 113 9.58 39.45 6.01
N GLN A 114 8.65 38.54 5.84
CA GLN A 114 7.60 38.21 6.80
C GLN A 114 8.06 37.33 7.98
N LYS A 115 9.33 36.93 8.02
CA LYS A 115 9.93 36.00 9.02
C LYS A 115 9.25 34.63 9.11
N LYS A 116 8.53 34.21 8.06
CA LYS A 116 7.84 32.89 7.97
C LYS A 116 8.52 31.90 7.02
N PHE A 117 9.68 32.24 6.50
CA PHE A 117 10.37 31.46 5.47
C PHE A 117 10.70 30.02 5.91
N ALA A 118 11.17 29.86 7.13
CA ALA A 118 11.51 28.51 7.64
C ALA A 118 10.28 27.60 7.73
N GLU A 119 9.12 28.14 8.09
CA GLU A 119 7.87 27.38 8.16
C GLU A 119 7.38 26.93 6.78
N VAL A 120 7.50 27.80 5.78
CA VAL A 120 7.10 27.49 4.39
C VAL A 120 7.97 26.37 3.81
N ILE A 121 9.29 26.46 3.97
CA ILE A 121 10.21 25.41 3.49
C ILE A 121 9.95 24.09 4.20
N ALA A 122 9.77 24.10 5.51
CA ALA A 122 9.50 22.89 6.27
C ALA A 122 8.22 22.21 5.79
N ARG A 123 7.20 23.02 5.48
CA ARG A 123 5.93 22.54 4.94
C ARG A 123 6.08 21.94 3.54
N ASP A 124 6.81 22.62 2.65
CA ASP A 124 7.07 22.12 1.31
C ASP A 124 7.83 20.79 1.31
N ILE A 125 8.79 20.64 2.22
CA ILE A 125 9.53 19.38 2.39
C ILE A 125 8.59 18.28 2.89
N GLU A 126 7.72 18.60 3.86
CA GLU A 126 6.73 17.66 4.36
C GLU A 126 5.73 17.23 3.27
N ASP A 127 5.32 18.17 2.42
CA ASP A 127 4.42 17.91 1.29
C ASP A 127 5.09 17.05 0.22
N ILE A 128 6.38 17.26 -0.06
CA ILE A 128 7.16 16.40 -0.98
C ILE A 128 7.19 14.96 -0.46
N ILE A 129 7.56 14.76 0.80
CA ILE A 129 7.62 13.43 1.42
C ILE A 129 6.24 12.77 1.43
N SER A 130 5.21 13.53 1.78
CA SER A 130 3.84 13.04 1.83
C SER A 130 3.32 12.64 0.46
N GLY A 131 3.63 13.43 -0.58
CA GLY A 131 3.29 13.12 -1.97
C GLY A 131 3.94 11.82 -2.46
N ILE A 132 5.22 11.60 -2.12
CA ILE A 132 5.92 10.35 -2.41
C ILE A 132 5.21 9.17 -1.72
N ASN A 133 4.90 9.30 -0.43
CA ASN A 133 4.26 8.23 0.33
C ASN A 133 2.84 7.92 -0.17
N VAL A 134 2.07 8.92 -0.58
CA VAL A 134 0.75 8.73 -1.21
C VAL A 134 0.88 7.97 -2.53
N THR A 135 1.83 8.34 -3.38
CA THR A 135 2.08 7.66 -4.66
C THR A 135 2.52 6.21 -4.44
N ARG A 136 3.41 5.98 -3.47
CA ARG A 136 3.83 4.62 -3.06
C ARG A 136 2.63 3.81 -2.58
N ALA A 137 1.81 4.37 -1.69
CA ALA A 137 0.64 3.70 -1.14
C ALA A 137 -0.36 3.27 -2.22
N GLN A 138 -0.60 4.13 -3.19
CA GLN A 138 -1.44 3.79 -4.36
C GLN A 138 -0.78 2.70 -5.21
N GLY A 139 0.52 2.84 -5.50
CA GLY A 139 1.28 1.90 -6.33
C GLY A 139 1.41 0.52 -5.71
N VAL A 140 1.47 0.40 -4.39
CA VAL A 140 1.50 -0.89 -3.67
C VAL A 140 0.30 -1.76 -4.04
N TRP A 141 -0.90 -1.17 -4.09
CA TRP A 141 -2.10 -1.93 -4.40
C TRP A 141 -2.37 -2.04 -5.90
N ASN A 142 -2.36 -0.92 -6.62
CA ASN A 142 -2.86 -0.85 -7.99
C ASN A 142 -1.83 -0.40 -9.04
N GLY A 143 -0.55 -0.53 -8.74
CA GLY A 143 0.49 -0.23 -9.75
C GLY A 143 0.24 -0.98 -11.05
N ASN A 144 0.46 -0.31 -12.17
CA ASN A 144 0.02 -0.75 -13.50
C ASN A 144 1.07 -1.52 -14.30
N ASP A 145 2.26 -1.76 -13.73
CA ASP A 145 3.23 -2.64 -14.39
C ASP A 145 2.76 -4.10 -14.34
N THR A 146 3.14 -4.87 -15.34
CA THR A 146 2.69 -6.26 -15.50
C THR A 146 3.76 -7.30 -15.17
N SER A 147 5.02 -6.88 -15.02
CA SER A 147 6.12 -7.79 -14.77
C SER A 147 7.17 -7.20 -13.83
N LEU A 148 7.54 -7.98 -12.82
CA LEU A 148 8.64 -7.65 -11.92
C LEU A 148 10.01 -7.75 -12.59
N THR A 149 10.16 -8.68 -13.55
CA THR A 149 11.44 -9.02 -14.20
C THR A 149 11.66 -8.32 -15.52
N SER A 150 10.59 -7.86 -16.18
CA SER A 150 10.63 -7.16 -17.46
C SER A 150 9.66 -5.98 -17.40
N PRO A 151 10.07 -4.87 -16.79
CA PRO A 151 9.19 -3.72 -16.60
C PRO A 151 8.69 -3.15 -17.92
N THR A 152 7.41 -2.89 -18.02
CA THR A 152 6.76 -2.25 -19.18
C THR A 152 6.39 -0.81 -18.89
N THR A 153 6.26 -0.45 -17.60
CA THR A 153 5.92 0.91 -17.15
C THR A 153 6.86 1.38 -16.05
N VAL A 154 6.76 2.66 -15.71
CA VAL A 154 7.54 3.26 -14.62
C VAL A 154 6.96 2.99 -13.22
N GLN A 155 5.73 2.49 -13.14
CA GLN A 155 5.07 2.20 -11.87
C GLN A 155 5.48 0.84 -11.29
N TYR A 156 5.03 0.56 -10.06
CA TYR A 156 5.15 -0.78 -9.47
C TYR A 156 4.27 -1.79 -10.19
N VAL A 157 4.56 -3.06 -9.97
CA VAL A 157 3.56 -4.12 -10.14
C VAL A 157 2.75 -4.15 -8.86
N GLY A 158 1.48 -3.74 -8.92
CA GLY A 158 0.62 -3.71 -7.74
C GLY A 158 0.34 -5.11 -7.17
N LEU A 159 0.15 -5.22 -5.85
CA LEU A 159 -0.14 -6.49 -5.19
C LEU A 159 -1.40 -7.16 -5.76
N LEU A 160 -2.41 -6.38 -6.16
CA LEU A 160 -3.62 -6.92 -6.80
C LEU A 160 -3.33 -7.63 -8.13
N SER A 161 -2.25 -7.24 -8.82
CA SER A 161 -1.82 -7.86 -10.08
C SER A 161 -0.79 -8.97 -9.87
N GLN A 162 0.02 -8.90 -8.80
CA GLN A 162 1.02 -9.93 -8.49
C GLN A 162 0.39 -11.21 -7.95
N ILE A 163 -0.66 -11.08 -7.11
CA ILE A 163 -1.31 -12.21 -6.45
C ILE A 163 -2.21 -12.91 -7.46
N THR A 164 -1.91 -14.16 -7.74
CA THR A 164 -2.64 -14.95 -8.74
C THR A 164 -3.78 -15.79 -8.18
N THR A 165 -3.80 -16.03 -6.86
CA THR A 165 -4.92 -16.70 -6.21
C THR A 165 -6.05 -15.71 -6.01
N GLN A 166 -7.15 -15.93 -6.73
CA GLN A 166 -8.26 -14.99 -6.85
C GLN A 166 -9.60 -15.68 -6.62
N ALA A 167 -10.47 -15.03 -5.84
CA ALA A 167 -11.85 -15.47 -5.62
C ALA A 167 -12.83 -14.31 -5.77
N THR A 168 -14.06 -14.62 -6.15
CA THR A 168 -15.12 -13.62 -6.30
C THR A 168 -16.31 -13.99 -5.43
N ILE A 169 -16.73 -13.07 -4.57
CA ILE A 169 -17.96 -13.19 -3.79
C ILE A 169 -19.07 -12.42 -4.51
N THR A 170 -20.02 -13.15 -5.05
CA THR A 170 -21.13 -12.58 -5.83
C THR A 170 -22.13 -11.82 -4.95
N PRO A 171 -22.97 -10.96 -5.53
CA PRO A 171 -24.03 -10.28 -4.78
C PRO A 171 -24.95 -11.26 -4.06
N GLY A 172 -25.22 -11.03 -2.78
CA GLY A 172 -26.08 -11.87 -1.96
C GLY A 172 -25.38 -13.03 -1.24
N ALA A 173 -24.15 -13.41 -1.64
CA ALA A 173 -23.38 -14.39 -0.90
C ALA A 173 -22.76 -13.77 0.38
N SER A 174 -22.54 -14.60 1.41
CA SER A 174 -21.90 -14.17 2.66
C SER A 174 -20.44 -13.77 2.41
N ILE A 175 -20.08 -12.55 2.83
CA ILE A 175 -18.72 -12.04 2.73
C ILE A 175 -17.83 -12.74 3.75
N ILE A 176 -18.32 -12.89 4.97
CA ILE A 176 -17.59 -13.48 6.09
C ILE A 176 -17.24 -14.93 5.78
N ASP A 177 -18.20 -15.72 5.30
CA ASP A 177 -17.97 -17.13 4.97
C ASP A 177 -17.04 -17.27 3.76
N GLY A 178 -17.18 -16.40 2.76
CA GLY A 178 -16.28 -16.36 1.61
C GLY A 178 -14.83 -16.07 2.00
N LEU A 179 -14.60 -15.07 2.85
CA LEU A 179 -13.25 -14.75 3.35
C LEU A 179 -12.68 -15.90 4.20
N LYS A 180 -13.49 -16.52 5.06
CA LYS A 180 -13.06 -17.69 5.85
C LYS A 180 -12.71 -18.88 4.97
N ALA A 181 -13.47 -19.13 3.91
CA ALA A 181 -13.20 -20.21 2.96
C ALA A 181 -11.85 -20.01 2.25
N GLU A 182 -11.55 -18.78 1.81
CA GLU A 182 -10.28 -18.49 1.15
C GLU A 182 -9.09 -18.59 2.12
N VAL A 183 -9.22 -18.13 3.36
CA VAL A 183 -8.20 -18.33 4.39
C VAL A 183 -7.98 -19.82 4.66
N ALA A 184 -9.05 -20.61 4.74
CA ALA A 184 -8.97 -22.04 4.95
C ALA A 184 -8.30 -22.75 3.75
N ALA A 185 -8.59 -22.34 2.52
CA ALA A 185 -7.96 -22.88 1.31
C ALA A 185 -6.45 -22.63 1.27
N LEU A 186 -6.02 -21.42 1.63
CA LEU A 186 -4.59 -21.09 1.74
C LEU A 186 -3.92 -21.92 2.84
N PHE A 187 -4.55 -22.03 4.01
CA PHE A 187 -3.98 -22.73 5.17
C PHE A 187 -3.98 -24.24 4.99
N ALA A 188 -4.92 -24.80 4.23
CA ALA A 188 -5.03 -26.23 3.96
C ALA A 188 -4.06 -26.75 2.88
N ASN A 189 -3.18 -25.91 2.34
CA ASN A 189 -2.23 -26.31 1.31
C ASN A 189 -1.26 -27.37 1.87
N PRO A 190 -1.22 -28.61 1.32
CA PRO A 190 -0.41 -29.68 1.88
C PRO A 190 1.09 -29.51 1.60
N THR A 191 1.44 -28.69 0.61
CA THR A 191 2.83 -28.53 0.13
C THR A 191 3.54 -27.37 0.81
N TYR A 192 2.79 -26.32 1.15
CA TYR A 192 3.36 -25.08 1.67
C TYR A 192 2.79 -24.76 3.05
N VAL A 193 3.68 -24.45 3.98
CA VAL A 193 3.28 -23.98 5.30
C VAL A 193 3.03 -22.47 5.20
N VAL A 194 1.78 -22.11 4.96
CA VAL A 194 1.36 -20.71 4.86
C VAL A 194 0.38 -20.41 5.99
N LYS A 195 0.63 -19.33 6.69
CA LYS A 195 -0.27 -18.81 7.71
C LYS A 195 -0.55 -17.34 7.42
N PRO A 196 -1.71 -17.01 6.85
CA PRO A 196 -2.12 -15.62 6.67
C PRO A 196 -2.08 -14.86 7.99
N THR A 197 -1.63 -13.61 7.96
CA THR A 197 -1.46 -12.77 9.16
C THR A 197 -2.43 -11.61 9.23
N ALA A 198 -2.91 -11.11 8.09
CA ALA A 198 -3.84 -10.00 8.04
C ALA A 198 -4.75 -10.07 6.79
N ILE A 199 -5.90 -9.40 6.90
CA ILE A 199 -6.81 -9.16 5.77
C ILE A 199 -6.92 -7.66 5.59
N TYR A 200 -6.40 -7.17 4.47
CA TYR A 200 -6.53 -5.76 4.09
C TYR A 200 -7.83 -5.58 3.32
N VAL A 201 -8.62 -4.61 3.71
CA VAL A 201 -9.94 -4.37 3.12
C VAL A 201 -10.12 -2.91 2.71
N ASN A 202 -10.85 -2.69 1.62
CA ASN A 202 -11.35 -1.36 1.31
C ASN A 202 -12.28 -0.90 2.46
N PRO A 203 -12.20 0.34 2.95
CA PRO A 203 -13.02 0.82 4.07
C PRO A 203 -14.53 0.65 3.88
N VAL A 204 -15.02 0.79 2.63
CA VAL A 204 -16.44 0.56 2.31
C VAL A 204 -16.79 -0.92 2.47
N LEU A 205 -15.89 -1.82 2.05
CA LEU A 205 -16.07 -3.26 2.27
C LEU A 205 -16.09 -3.60 3.77
N GLY A 206 -15.28 -2.91 4.57
CA GLY A 206 -15.31 -3.05 6.04
C GLY A 206 -16.69 -2.77 6.63
N ASP A 207 -17.39 -1.74 6.14
CA ASP A 207 -18.76 -1.44 6.57
C ASP A 207 -19.76 -2.55 6.15
N TYR A 208 -19.61 -3.12 4.95
CA TYR A 208 -20.42 -4.26 4.53
C TYR A 208 -20.20 -5.49 5.41
N ILE A 209 -18.95 -5.79 5.79
CA ILE A 209 -18.62 -6.88 6.70
C ILE A 209 -19.28 -6.64 8.07
N ASP A 210 -19.23 -5.42 8.58
CA ASP A 210 -19.85 -5.05 9.85
C ASP A 210 -21.37 -5.16 9.83
N ARG A 211 -22.00 -4.79 8.74
CA ARG A 211 -23.46 -4.95 8.56
C ARG A 211 -23.86 -6.42 8.52
N GLU A 212 -23.10 -7.23 7.80
CA GLU A 212 -23.34 -8.67 7.72
C GLU A 212 -23.14 -9.35 9.08
N ALA A 213 -22.08 -9.01 9.81
CA ALA A 213 -21.84 -9.52 11.14
C ALA A 213 -22.99 -9.20 12.10
N ARG A 214 -23.48 -7.96 12.09
CA ARG A 214 -24.65 -7.55 12.91
C ARG A 214 -25.92 -8.27 12.51
N ALA A 215 -26.18 -8.45 11.22
CA ALA A 215 -27.35 -9.15 10.73
C ALA A 215 -27.34 -10.65 11.06
N GLY A 216 -26.16 -11.27 10.98
CA GLY A 216 -25.95 -12.68 11.31
C GLY A 216 -25.68 -12.96 12.81
N GLN A 217 -25.72 -11.96 13.68
CA GLN A 217 -25.36 -12.05 15.10
C GLN A 217 -23.97 -12.65 15.33
N ILE A 218 -23.05 -12.42 14.37
CA ILE A 218 -21.65 -12.84 14.44
C ILE A 218 -20.87 -11.77 15.17
N THR A 219 -20.24 -12.14 16.28
CA THR A 219 -19.34 -11.22 17.00
C THR A 219 -17.98 -11.22 16.33
N LEU A 220 -17.58 -10.07 15.78
CA LEU A 220 -16.20 -9.85 15.36
C LEU A 220 -15.34 -9.62 16.61
N THR A 221 -14.23 -10.35 16.68
CA THR A 221 -13.27 -10.20 17.78
C THR A 221 -12.50 -8.88 17.59
N GLU A 222 -12.15 -8.22 18.66
CA GLU A 222 -11.28 -7.04 18.62
C GLU A 222 -9.85 -7.46 18.96
N ILE A 223 -8.89 -7.02 18.17
CA ILE A 223 -7.45 -7.26 18.38
C ILE A 223 -6.71 -5.94 18.38
N GLU A 224 -5.78 -5.79 19.29
CA GLU A 224 -4.81 -4.72 19.27
C GLU A 224 -3.70 -5.06 18.26
N VAL A 225 -3.61 -4.28 17.18
CA VAL A 225 -2.64 -4.47 16.10
C VAL A 225 -1.34 -3.70 16.37
N THR A 226 -1.49 -2.54 17.00
CA THR A 226 -0.38 -1.70 17.45
C THR A 226 -0.83 -1.05 18.75
N SER A 227 0.10 -0.73 19.65
CA SER A 227 -0.22 -0.16 20.95
C SER A 227 -1.26 0.96 20.86
N GLY A 228 -2.43 0.72 21.44
CA GLY A 228 -3.57 1.64 21.44
C GLY A 228 -4.45 1.61 20.18
N VAL A 229 -4.14 0.80 19.17
CA VAL A 229 -4.96 0.67 17.96
C VAL A 229 -5.67 -0.67 17.92
N VAL A 230 -6.96 -0.63 18.24
CA VAL A 230 -7.83 -1.81 18.22
C VAL A 230 -8.53 -1.87 16.86
N VAL A 231 -8.45 -3.01 16.20
CA VAL A 231 -9.16 -3.28 14.93
C VAL A 231 -10.04 -4.51 15.08
N LYS A 232 -11.09 -4.59 14.28
CA LYS A 232 -11.92 -5.78 14.20
C LYS A 232 -11.16 -6.92 13.54
N ALA A 233 -11.45 -8.12 13.97
CA ALA A 233 -10.77 -9.31 13.50
C ALA A 233 -11.75 -10.44 13.22
N LEU A 234 -11.39 -11.26 12.26
CA LEU A 234 -12.15 -12.42 11.83
C LEU A 234 -11.51 -13.70 12.39
N ALA A 235 -12.27 -14.46 13.16
CA ALA A 235 -11.85 -15.79 13.60
C ALA A 235 -11.90 -16.77 12.43
N THR A 236 -10.75 -17.35 12.08
CA THR A 236 -10.57 -18.25 10.95
C THR A 236 -9.82 -19.52 11.38
N GLN A 237 -9.67 -20.49 10.48
CA GLN A 237 -8.88 -21.70 10.74
C GLN A 237 -7.37 -21.40 10.92
N ALA A 238 -6.86 -20.34 10.33
CA ALA A 238 -5.48 -19.89 10.53
C ALA A 238 -5.28 -19.10 11.84
N GLY A 239 -6.37 -18.85 12.59
CA GLY A 239 -6.39 -18.05 13.79
C GLY A 239 -7.26 -16.81 13.64
N VAL A 240 -7.07 -15.84 14.53
CA VAL A 240 -7.81 -14.59 14.50
C VAL A 240 -7.02 -13.59 13.66
N LEU A 241 -7.58 -13.17 12.51
CA LEU A 241 -6.94 -12.28 11.55
C LEU A 241 -7.51 -10.87 11.65
N PRO A 242 -6.68 -9.83 11.83
CA PRO A 242 -7.13 -8.45 11.83
C PRO A 242 -7.67 -8.04 10.46
N LEU A 243 -8.80 -7.31 10.47
CA LEU A 243 -9.37 -6.65 9.29
C LEU A 243 -8.83 -5.22 9.23
N ILE A 244 -7.86 -4.99 8.39
CA ILE A 244 -7.15 -3.72 8.29
C ILE A 244 -7.74 -2.91 7.14
N GLY A 245 -8.39 -1.79 7.46
CA GLY A 245 -8.88 -0.86 6.45
C GLY A 245 -7.73 -0.06 5.84
N ASP A 246 -7.49 -0.20 4.52
CA ASP A 246 -6.57 0.67 3.80
C ASP A 246 -7.33 1.50 2.76
N GLN A 247 -7.19 2.82 2.89
CA GLN A 247 -7.90 3.81 2.06
C GLN A 247 -7.39 3.83 0.62
N PHE A 248 -6.21 3.29 0.37
CA PHE A 248 -5.59 3.23 -0.97
C PHE A 248 -5.97 1.95 -1.73
N LEU A 249 -6.64 1.01 -1.06
CA LEU A 249 -7.16 -0.18 -1.73
C LEU A 249 -8.35 0.20 -2.62
N PRO A 250 -8.26 0.01 -3.95
CA PRO A 250 -9.25 0.54 -4.88
C PRO A 250 -10.59 -0.21 -4.84
N ALA A 251 -11.58 0.36 -5.49
CA ALA A 251 -12.80 -0.32 -5.90
C ALA A 251 -12.94 -0.16 -7.41
N ALA A 252 -13.42 -1.18 -8.12
CA ALA A 252 -13.55 -1.18 -9.56
C ALA A 252 -15.01 -1.34 -10.02
N THR A 253 -15.44 -0.49 -10.96
CA THR A 253 -16.76 -0.58 -11.59
C THR A 253 -16.78 -1.48 -12.83
N GLY A 254 -15.63 -1.85 -13.35
CA GLY A 254 -15.44 -2.72 -14.50
C GLY A 254 -14.50 -3.89 -14.20
N ALA A 255 -14.12 -4.61 -15.25
CA ALA A 255 -13.10 -5.64 -15.15
C ALA A 255 -11.75 -5.03 -14.77
N ALA A 256 -11.09 -5.56 -13.75
CA ALA A 256 -9.80 -5.07 -13.27
C ALA A 256 -9.02 -6.18 -12.56
N TYR A 257 -7.71 -6.15 -12.63
CA TYR A 257 -6.79 -7.06 -11.91
C TYR A 257 -7.08 -8.55 -12.12
N GLY A 258 -7.56 -8.95 -13.31
CA GLY A 258 -7.96 -10.31 -13.61
C GLY A 258 -9.39 -10.69 -13.23
N PHE A 259 -10.11 -9.84 -12.51
CA PHE A 259 -11.52 -10.06 -12.16
C PHE A 259 -12.46 -9.58 -13.25
N SER A 260 -13.56 -10.30 -13.43
CA SER A 260 -14.66 -9.89 -14.33
C SER A 260 -15.34 -8.64 -13.83
N ALA A 261 -15.99 -7.91 -14.74
CA ALA A 261 -16.82 -6.77 -14.37
C ALA A 261 -17.97 -7.22 -13.44
N PRO A 262 -18.27 -6.44 -12.39
CA PRO A 262 -19.40 -6.72 -11.52
C PRO A 262 -20.73 -6.51 -12.27
N PRO A 263 -21.83 -7.10 -11.80
CA PRO A 263 -23.16 -6.81 -12.32
C PRO A 263 -23.49 -5.31 -12.25
N ALA A 264 -24.40 -4.85 -13.12
CA ALA A 264 -24.80 -3.45 -13.17
C ALA A 264 -25.28 -2.94 -11.80
N GLY A 265 -24.81 -1.76 -11.41
CA GLY A 265 -25.08 -1.16 -10.10
C GLY A 265 -24.14 -1.60 -8.97
N ASN A 266 -23.30 -2.60 -9.19
CA ASN A 266 -22.32 -3.06 -8.22
C ASN A 266 -20.90 -2.61 -8.56
N LYS A 267 -20.01 -2.69 -7.56
CA LYS A 267 -18.55 -2.52 -7.69
C LYS A 267 -17.84 -3.75 -7.15
N ASN A 268 -16.67 -4.02 -7.66
CA ASN A 268 -15.73 -4.96 -7.06
C ASN A 268 -14.96 -4.22 -5.97
N TYR A 269 -15.23 -4.53 -4.72
CA TYR A 269 -14.41 -4.11 -3.58
C TYR A 269 -13.41 -5.22 -3.28
N PHE A 270 -12.15 -4.86 -3.08
CA PHE A 270 -11.11 -5.85 -2.87
C PHE A 270 -10.82 -6.06 -1.40
N ALA A 271 -10.69 -7.33 -1.02
CA ALA A 271 -10.07 -7.77 0.21
C ALA A 271 -8.83 -8.57 -0.16
N VAL A 272 -7.71 -8.29 0.49
CA VAL A 272 -6.42 -8.96 0.22
C VAL A 272 -5.99 -9.70 1.47
N ILE A 273 -5.94 -11.02 1.39
CA ILE A 273 -5.47 -11.91 2.45
C ILE A 273 -3.97 -12.03 2.27
N ILE A 274 -3.19 -11.63 3.26
CA ILE A 274 -1.74 -11.49 3.16
C ILE A 274 -1.04 -12.22 4.31
N THR A 275 0.07 -12.88 3.96
CA THR A 275 1.12 -13.26 4.90
C THR A 275 2.17 -12.16 4.89
N GLU A 276 2.14 -11.26 5.86
CA GLU A 276 2.94 -10.02 5.86
C GLU A 276 4.45 -10.28 5.79
N ASP A 277 4.92 -11.34 6.42
CA ASP A 277 6.35 -11.74 6.38
C ASP A 277 6.85 -12.10 4.97
N MET A 278 5.92 -12.38 4.05
CA MET A 278 6.22 -12.72 2.65
C MET A 278 6.00 -11.55 1.69
N VAL A 279 5.64 -10.37 2.20
CA VAL A 279 5.62 -9.14 1.41
C VAL A 279 6.82 -8.30 1.79
N GLU A 280 7.66 -7.99 0.82
CA GLU A 280 8.85 -7.19 1.03
C GLU A 280 8.87 -5.96 0.12
N MET A 281 9.43 -4.89 0.66
CA MET A 281 9.68 -3.67 -0.09
C MET A 281 11.20 -3.41 -0.12
N PRO A 282 11.90 -3.95 -1.13
CA PRO A 282 13.32 -3.64 -1.30
C PRO A 282 13.50 -2.17 -1.67
N TYR A 283 14.42 -1.49 -0.99
CA TYR A 283 14.74 -0.08 -1.22
C TYR A 283 16.23 0.15 -1.42
N VAL A 284 16.57 1.24 -2.10
CA VAL A 284 17.94 1.71 -2.27
C VAL A 284 18.06 3.13 -1.73
N SER A 285 18.89 3.33 -0.73
CA SER A 285 19.08 4.62 -0.06
C SER A 285 20.54 5.13 -0.03
N GLY A 286 21.41 4.54 -0.82
CA GLY A 286 22.84 4.88 -0.80
C GLY A 286 23.52 4.39 0.48
N GLU A 287 24.38 5.25 1.07
CA GLU A 287 25.20 4.88 2.24
C GLU A 287 24.45 4.82 3.56
N THR A 288 23.27 5.45 3.63
CA THR A 288 22.50 5.64 4.88
C THR A 288 21.45 4.60 5.02
N ASP A 289 21.47 3.44 4.85
CA ASP A 289 20.49 2.37 5.07
C ASP A 289 19.15 2.86 5.71
N ASN A 290 18.54 3.84 5.07
CA ASN A 290 17.34 4.52 5.54
C ASN A 290 16.19 4.32 4.54
N PRO A 291 15.07 3.73 4.95
CA PRO A 291 13.90 3.47 4.09
C PRO A 291 13.05 4.70 3.78
N ASN A 292 13.48 5.89 4.19
CA ASN A 292 12.75 7.12 3.93
C ASN A 292 13.19 7.78 2.60
N PRO A 293 12.34 8.62 1.98
CA PRO A 293 12.71 9.37 0.80
C PRO A 293 13.94 10.24 1.02
N MET A 294 14.86 10.22 0.08
CA MET A 294 16.03 11.11 0.06
C MET A 294 15.60 12.49 -0.43
N LEU A 295 16.09 13.54 0.23
CA LEU A 295 15.80 14.93 -0.10
C LEU A 295 17.05 15.60 -0.63
N PHE A 296 16.92 16.26 -1.78
CA PHE A 296 17.99 17.03 -2.41
C PHE A 296 17.52 18.49 -2.57
N GLN A 297 18.35 19.40 -2.13
CA GLN A 297 18.18 20.82 -2.41
C GLN A 297 19.04 21.19 -3.60
N LEU A 298 18.41 21.53 -4.70
CA LEU A 298 19.08 22.07 -5.88
C LEU A 298 19.15 23.61 -5.73
N GLY A 299 20.26 24.19 -6.17
CA GLY A 299 20.46 25.63 -6.17
C GLY A 299 19.48 26.34 -7.09
N LEU A 300 19.61 27.68 -7.18
CA LEU A 300 18.83 28.50 -8.11
C LEU A 300 19.05 28.01 -9.55
N THR A 301 17.99 27.63 -10.21
CA THR A 301 17.98 27.24 -11.62
C THR A 301 17.73 28.45 -12.52
N GLY A 302 17.80 28.29 -13.84
CA GLY A 302 17.71 29.38 -14.82
C GLY A 302 16.47 30.30 -14.70
N ASN A 303 15.43 29.86 -14.00
CA ASN A 303 14.23 30.66 -13.70
C ASN A 303 14.28 31.33 -12.31
N LEU A 304 15.44 31.45 -11.70
CA LEU A 304 15.64 31.99 -10.34
C LEU A 304 14.72 31.36 -9.31
N SER A 305 14.48 30.04 -9.43
CA SER A 305 13.70 29.26 -8.46
C SER A 305 14.61 28.28 -7.69
N GLY A 306 14.44 28.21 -6.38
CA GLY A 306 15.01 27.14 -5.57
C GLY A 306 14.20 25.87 -5.74
N GLN A 307 14.88 24.73 -5.94
CA GLN A 307 14.20 23.45 -6.12
C GLN A 307 14.52 22.51 -4.97
N PHE A 308 13.49 21.86 -4.45
CA PHE A 308 13.59 20.73 -3.54
C PHE A 308 13.07 19.51 -4.26
N VAL A 309 13.88 18.46 -4.29
CA VAL A 309 13.55 17.20 -4.95
C VAL A 309 13.60 16.08 -3.94
N GLY A 310 12.50 15.37 -3.78
CA GLY A 310 12.45 14.12 -3.03
C GLY A 310 12.49 12.94 -3.98
N VAL A 311 13.27 11.93 -3.64
CA VAL A 311 13.41 10.70 -4.45
C VAL A 311 13.35 9.50 -3.53
N MET A 312 12.62 8.46 -3.95
CA MET A 312 12.63 7.15 -3.32
C MET A 312 12.83 6.08 -4.39
N PHE A 313 13.73 5.14 -4.10
CA PHE A 313 13.95 3.98 -4.95
C PHE A 313 13.50 2.74 -4.20
N ASP A 314 12.41 2.14 -4.64
CA ASP A 314 11.89 0.90 -4.04
C ASP A 314 11.09 0.07 -5.04
N ALA A 315 10.64 -1.09 -4.58
CA ALA A 315 9.73 -1.97 -5.29
C ALA A 315 8.83 -2.67 -4.27
N VAL A 316 7.79 -3.33 -4.75
CA VAL A 316 6.89 -4.16 -3.94
C VAL A 316 6.94 -5.58 -4.47
N ILE A 317 7.19 -6.53 -3.59
CA ILE A 317 7.32 -7.94 -3.94
C ILE A 317 6.41 -8.78 -3.03
N ALA A 318 5.48 -9.51 -3.63
CA ALA A 318 4.78 -10.59 -2.97
C ALA A 318 5.53 -11.90 -3.24
N LYS A 319 6.26 -12.42 -2.26
CA LYS A 319 6.90 -13.73 -2.35
C LYS A 319 5.83 -14.82 -2.30
N ALA A 320 6.03 -15.89 -3.05
CA ALA A 320 5.06 -16.97 -3.15
C ALA A 320 3.65 -16.50 -3.51
N ALA A 321 3.52 -15.56 -4.45
CA ALA A 321 2.30 -14.86 -4.81
C ALA A 321 1.09 -15.77 -5.12
N THR A 322 1.34 -17.01 -5.57
CA THR A 322 0.31 -18.01 -5.86
C THR A 322 -0.15 -18.78 -4.62
N TYR A 323 0.66 -18.84 -3.57
CA TYR A 323 0.40 -19.80 -2.46
C TYR A 323 0.22 -19.11 -1.12
N ALA A 324 0.84 -17.94 -0.92
CA ALA A 324 0.88 -17.26 0.37
C ALA A 324 -0.16 -16.15 0.53
N HIS A 325 -0.80 -15.75 -0.57
CA HIS A 325 -1.70 -14.61 -0.61
C HIS A 325 -2.93 -14.94 -1.45
N ALA A 326 -4.04 -14.26 -1.19
CA ALA A 326 -5.23 -14.31 -2.03
C ALA A 326 -5.89 -12.94 -2.15
N VAL A 327 -6.44 -12.65 -3.30
CA VAL A 327 -7.28 -11.48 -3.54
C VAL A 327 -8.73 -11.92 -3.69
N VAL A 328 -9.61 -11.30 -2.94
CA VAL A 328 -11.05 -11.58 -2.98
C VAL A 328 -11.77 -10.34 -3.48
N ALA A 329 -12.44 -10.44 -4.62
CA ALA A 329 -13.33 -9.40 -5.11
C ALA A 329 -14.74 -9.61 -4.57
N VAL A 330 -15.25 -8.64 -3.85
CA VAL A 330 -16.60 -8.67 -3.26
C VAL A 330 -17.50 -7.73 -4.03
N GLN A 331 -18.55 -8.28 -4.64
CA GLN A 331 -19.47 -7.51 -5.48
C GLN A 331 -20.63 -6.96 -4.66
N ARG A 332 -20.61 -5.64 -4.44
CA ARG A 332 -21.65 -4.92 -3.68
C ARG A 332 -21.96 -3.56 -4.36
N PRO A 333 -23.17 -2.97 -4.08
CA PRO A 333 -23.56 -1.67 -4.62
C PRO A 333 -22.62 -0.53 -4.25
#